data_e0ac791333c3881f04301cf954e54c2c
#
_entry.id   e0ac791333c3881f04301cf954e54c2c
#
_cell.length_a   1.000
_cell.length_b   1.000
_cell.length_c   1.000
_cell.angle_alpha   90.00
_cell.angle_beta   90.00
_cell.angle_gamma   90.00
#
_symmetry.space_group_name_H-M   'P 1'
#
loop_
_entity.id
_entity.type
_entity.pdbx_description
1 polymer ?
#
loop_
_entity_poly.entity_id
_entity_poly.type
_entity_poly.pdbx_seq_one_letter_code
_entity_poly.pdbx_strand_id
1 'polypeptide(L)'
;IQTLEEYKGDVVNILVCGIDYEEGRNYSNDPTSNDGMTDMILYCQFDIKGGALRMLQIPRNTLVTTQNRKLTLSNGKTYAVSNYQINSVALSNSGSIAALADVIYDQYHLPIDYYVTIDMQALVEMVDNFGGIEVYIPRDMSYGGSKLLKGYRNLDGASAEFFVRCRHGDGYANSDIDRLNMQRYFYAGLFKRARAMGITDILNQLPLIFKDYIHTDMDITTIAKL
;
A
#
# COMPACT_ATOMS: atom_id res chain seq x y z
N ILE A 1 -6.38 -9.01 15.69
CA ILE A 1 -7.73 -8.95 15.10
C ILE A 1 -8.54 -7.92 15.85
N GLN A 2 -9.01 -6.90 15.15
CA GLN A 2 -9.77 -5.78 15.73
C GLN A 2 -11.26 -5.82 15.35
N THR A 3 -11.65 -6.69 14.44
CA THR A 3 -13.06 -6.86 14.06
C THR A 3 -13.87 -7.43 15.21
N LEU A 4 -15.06 -6.85 15.45
CA LEU A 4 -15.98 -7.34 16.48
C LEU A 4 -16.37 -8.78 16.23
N GLU A 5 -16.49 -9.58 17.29
CA GLU A 5 -16.80 -11.03 17.23
C GLU A 5 -18.04 -11.35 16.38
N GLU A 6 -19.08 -10.50 16.47
CA GLU A 6 -20.33 -10.69 15.74
C GLU A 6 -20.19 -10.58 14.21
N TYR A 7 -19.13 -9.92 13.73
CA TYR A 7 -18.85 -9.76 12.28
C TYR A 7 -17.71 -10.64 11.77
N LYS A 8 -17.02 -11.38 12.66
CA LYS A 8 -15.99 -12.31 12.25
C LYS A 8 -16.59 -13.42 11.39
N GLY A 9 -16.02 -13.59 10.20
CA GLY A 9 -16.50 -14.53 9.17
C GLY A 9 -17.44 -13.92 8.13
N ASP A 10 -18.05 -12.76 8.41
CA ASP A 10 -18.83 -12.01 7.41
C ASP A 10 -17.96 -10.94 6.71
N VAL A 11 -17.04 -10.32 7.45
CA VAL A 11 -16.10 -9.33 6.93
C VAL A 11 -14.67 -9.61 7.36
N VAL A 12 -13.71 -9.25 6.51
CA VAL A 12 -12.28 -9.27 6.81
C VAL A 12 -11.69 -7.92 6.42
N ASN A 13 -10.97 -7.29 7.35
CA ASN A 13 -10.37 -5.98 7.19
C ASN A 13 -8.86 -6.12 7.08
N ILE A 14 -8.29 -5.68 5.95
CA ILE A 14 -6.88 -5.83 5.64
C ILE A 14 -6.26 -4.45 5.42
N LEU A 15 -5.15 -4.19 6.11
CA LEU A 15 -4.32 -3.03 5.86
C LEU A 15 -3.24 -3.39 4.83
N VAL A 16 -3.30 -2.79 3.65
CA VAL A 16 -2.29 -2.96 2.60
C VAL A 16 -1.38 -1.74 2.59
N CYS A 17 -0.08 -1.97 2.78
CA CYS A 17 0.94 -0.93 2.82
C CYS A 17 1.97 -1.12 1.71
N GLY A 18 2.15 -0.10 0.87
CA GLY A 18 3.30 -0.01 -0.03
C GLY A 18 4.48 0.63 0.70
N ILE A 19 5.61 -0.09 0.73
CA ILE A 19 6.84 0.38 1.40
C ILE A 19 7.82 0.82 0.32
N ASP A 20 8.41 1.99 0.49
CA ASP A 20 9.51 2.45 -0.37
C ASP A 20 10.80 1.73 0.01
N TYR A 21 10.90 0.49 -0.44
CA TYR A 21 12.10 -0.34 -0.29
C TYR A 21 12.71 -0.60 -1.67
N GLU A 22 14.01 -0.43 -1.79
CA GLU A 22 14.78 -0.72 -3.01
C GLU A 22 16.03 -1.51 -2.62
N GLU A 23 16.19 -2.69 -3.21
CA GLU A 23 17.34 -3.56 -2.93
C GLU A 23 18.67 -2.85 -3.33
N GLY A 24 19.65 -2.91 -2.43
CA GLY A 24 20.95 -2.24 -2.62
C GLY A 24 20.99 -0.78 -2.21
N ARG A 25 19.87 -0.18 -1.82
CA ARG A 25 19.83 1.15 -1.23
C ARG A 25 20.29 1.09 0.23
N ASN A 26 21.27 1.90 0.61
CA ASN A 26 21.67 2.05 2.00
C ASN A 26 20.58 2.82 2.76
N TYR A 27 19.71 2.08 3.44
CA TYR A 27 18.72 2.69 4.33
C TYR A 27 19.43 3.33 5.51
N SER A 28 19.23 4.62 5.66
CA SER A 28 19.72 5.34 6.82
C SER A 28 18.97 4.89 8.07
N ASN A 29 19.69 4.56 9.13
CA ASN A 29 19.10 4.43 10.48
C ASN A 29 18.67 5.79 11.05
N ASP A 30 18.76 6.86 10.26
CA ASP A 30 18.33 8.19 10.64
C ASP A 30 16.79 8.26 10.63
N PRO A 31 16.14 8.48 11.76
CA PRO A 31 14.68 8.58 11.83
C PRO A 31 14.11 9.82 11.10
N THR A 32 14.96 10.69 10.59
CA THR A 32 14.58 11.80 9.70
C THR A 32 14.64 11.43 8.22
N SER A 33 15.22 10.26 7.88
CA SER A 33 15.22 9.72 6.53
C SER A 33 13.80 9.28 6.12
N ASN A 34 13.50 9.43 4.85
CA ASN A 34 12.23 8.95 4.27
C ASN A 34 12.27 7.47 3.87
N ASP A 35 13.36 6.76 4.18
CA ASP A 35 13.57 5.39 3.78
C ASP A 35 12.67 4.42 4.56
N GLY A 36 11.97 3.52 3.86
CA GLY A 36 11.09 2.52 4.48
C GLY A 36 9.74 3.06 4.97
N MET A 37 9.36 4.27 4.58
CA MET A 37 8.03 4.82 4.88
C MET A 37 6.93 4.08 4.12
N THR A 38 5.74 4.02 4.72
CA THR A 38 4.54 3.53 4.06
C THR A 38 3.98 4.61 3.14
N ASP A 39 4.41 4.59 1.88
CA ASP A 39 4.00 5.59 0.88
C ASP A 39 2.61 5.32 0.27
N MET A 40 2.11 4.10 0.44
CA MET A 40 0.74 3.70 0.14
C MET A 40 0.12 3.09 1.40
N ILE A 41 -1.05 3.58 1.79
CA ILE A 41 -1.83 3.05 2.90
C ILE A 41 -3.25 2.85 2.40
N LEU A 42 -3.64 1.58 2.25
CA LEU A 42 -4.94 1.19 1.72
C LEU A 42 -5.64 0.28 2.73
N TYR A 43 -6.79 0.72 3.22
CA TYR A 43 -7.68 -0.09 4.02
C TYR A 43 -8.65 -0.83 3.11
N CYS A 44 -8.66 -2.14 3.16
CA CYS A 44 -9.51 -3.03 2.37
C CYS A 44 -10.46 -3.79 3.28
N GLN A 45 -11.75 -3.65 3.04
CA GLN A 45 -12.78 -4.43 3.70
C GLN A 45 -13.40 -5.42 2.72
N PHE A 46 -13.17 -6.69 2.96
CA PHE A 46 -13.79 -7.78 2.23
C PHE A 46 -15.09 -8.19 2.93
N ASP A 47 -16.20 -7.99 2.27
CA ASP A 47 -17.51 -8.51 2.66
C ASP A 47 -17.65 -9.89 2.04
N ILE A 48 -17.28 -10.92 2.80
CA ILE A 48 -17.28 -12.32 2.33
C ILE A 48 -18.69 -12.75 1.95
N LYS A 49 -19.67 -12.42 2.77
CA LYS A 49 -21.06 -12.80 2.59
C LYS A 49 -21.73 -12.05 1.44
N GLY A 50 -21.44 -10.77 1.29
CA GLY A 50 -21.98 -9.93 0.22
C GLY A 50 -21.19 -9.98 -1.08
N GLY A 51 -20.00 -10.60 -1.09
CA GLY A 51 -19.12 -10.67 -2.26
C GLY A 51 -18.63 -9.29 -2.73
N ALA A 52 -18.37 -8.38 -1.78
CA ALA A 52 -17.98 -7.00 -2.08
C ALA A 52 -16.64 -6.63 -1.46
N LEU A 53 -15.86 -5.84 -2.19
CA LEU A 53 -14.63 -5.22 -1.70
C LEU A 53 -14.82 -3.71 -1.62
N ARG A 54 -14.61 -3.15 -0.44
CA ARG A 54 -14.57 -1.71 -0.21
C ARG A 54 -13.14 -1.29 0.09
N MET A 55 -12.70 -0.20 -0.51
CA MET A 55 -11.33 0.30 -0.34
C MET A 55 -11.35 1.76 0.07
N LEU A 56 -10.54 2.09 1.09
CA LEU A 56 -10.28 3.45 1.52
C LEU A 56 -8.77 3.70 1.46
N GLN A 57 -8.37 4.65 0.63
CA GLN A 57 -6.99 5.11 0.58
C GLN A 57 -6.78 6.20 1.62
N ILE A 58 -5.80 5.99 2.51
CA ILE A 58 -5.41 6.97 3.53
C ILE A 58 -4.20 7.75 3.00
N PRO A 59 -4.29 9.10 2.87
CA PRO A 59 -3.17 9.89 2.40
C PRO A 59 -1.96 9.76 3.34
N ARG A 60 -0.79 9.52 2.80
CA ARG A 60 0.45 9.29 3.56
C ARG A 60 0.86 10.46 4.45
N ASN A 61 0.47 11.68 4.08
CA ASN A 61 0.76 12.92 4.80
C ASN A 61 -0.34 13.31 5.80
N THR A 62 -1.31 12.43 6.06
CA THR A 62 -2.31 12.64 7.10
C THR A 62 -1.61 12.80 8.45
N LEU A 63 -1.95 13.88 9.17
CA LEU A 63 -1.45 14.10 10.52
C LEU A 63 -2.19 13.20 11.51
N VAL A 64 -1.43 12.48 12.31
CA VAL A 64 -1.95 11.62 13.37
C VAL A 64 -1.33 12.00 14.70
N THR A 65 -2.10 11.83 15.77
CA THR A 65 -1.65 12.03 17.13
C THR A 65 -1.34 10.67 17.72
N THR A 66 -0.12 10.48 18.22
CA THR A 66 0.22 9.27 18.97
C THR A 66 0.66 9.65 20.37
N GLN A 67 0.32 8.81 21.32
CA GLN A 67 0.73 9.04 22.70
C GLN A 67 2.22 8.70 22.88
N ASN A 68 3.00 9.70 23.31
CA ASN A 68 4.34 9.53 23.89
C ASN A 68 5.39 8.83 23.00
N ARG A 69 5.40 9.05 21.70
CA ARG A 69 6.49 8.57 20.86
C ARG A 69 7.74 9.45 21.06
N LYS A 70 8.86 8.81 21.35
CA LYS A 70 10.16 9.46 21.41
C LYS A 70 10.89 9.21 20.09
N LEU A 71 11.25 10.28 19.40
CA LEU A 71 12.11 10.24 18.23
C LEU A 71 13.54 10.51 18.66
N THR A 72 14.45 9.55 18.45
CA THR A 72 15.87 9.73 18.71
C THR A 72 16.59 9.96 17.38
N LEU A 73 17.20 11.13 17.24
CA LEU A 73 17.99 11.48 16.06
C LEU A 73 19.34 10.76 16.05
N SER A 74 20.00 10.73 14.89
CA SER A 74 21.36 10.18 14.72
C SER A 74 22.42 10.82 15.64
N ASN A 75 22.21 12.07 16.08
CA ASN A 75 23.06 12.77 17.04
C ASN A 75 22.77 12.42 18.52
N GLY A 76 21.91 11.43 18.78
CA GLY A 76 21.53 10.97 20.12
C GLY A 76 20.50 11.84 20.84
N LYS A 77 20.05 12.96 20.26
CA LYS A 77 19.01 13.80 20.85
C LYS A 77 17.64 13.16 20.69
N THR A 78 16.87 13.13 21.78
CA THR A 78 15.53 12.57 21.83
C THR A 78 14.50 13.69 21.96
N TYR A 79 13.48 13.64 21.12
CA TYR A 79 12.35 14.56 21.13
C TYR A 79 11.06 13.80 21.37
N ALA A 80 10.16 14.36 22.17
CA ALA A 80 8.79 13.86 22.25
C ALA A 80 8.02 14.42 21.05
N VAL A 81 7.45 13.53 20.24
CA VAL A 81 6.65 13.88 19.06
C VAL A 81 5.22 13.44 19.31
N SER A 82 4.29 14.40 19.32
CA SER A 82 2.86 14.13 19.52
C SER A 82 2.06 14.09 18.21
N ASN A 83 2.52 14.80 17.19
CA ASN A 83 1.86 14.87 15.88
C ASN A 83 2.88 14.59 14.78
N TYR A 84 2.58 13.66 13.89
CA TYR A 84 3.42 13.37 12.73
C TYR A 84 2.60 12.78 11.59
N GLN A 85 3.20 12.64 10.43
CA GLN A 85 2.57 12.06 9.26
C GLN A 85 2.39 10.55 9.46
N ILE A 86 1.23 10.03 9.06
CA ILE A 86 0.85 8.63 9.27
C ILE A 86 1.83 7.64 8.63
N ASN A 87 2.46 8.01 7.50
CA ASN A 87 3.42 7.16 6.81
C ASN A 87 4.71 6.88 7.61
N SER A 88 5.01 7.70 8.60
CA SER A 88 6.18 7.52 9.48
C SER A 88 5.90 6.63 10.70
N VAL A 89 4.64 6.25 10.94
CA VAL A 89 4.26 5.46 12.12
C VAL A 89 4.86 4.06 12.08
N ALA A 90 4.97 3.46 10.90
CA ALA A 90 5.52 2.11 10.73
C ALA A 90 7.06 2.07 10.62
N LEU A 91 7.74 3.22 10.65
CA LEU A 91 9.20 3.28 10.55
C LEU A 91 9.92 2.53 11.67
N SER A 92 11.02 1.88 11.29
CA SER A 92 11.69 0.79 11.96
C SER A 92 12.26 1.03 13.35
N ASN A 93 12.53 2.27 13.78
CA ASN A 93 13.22 2.50 15.06
C ASN A 93 12.31 2.59 16.28
N SER A 94 11.01 2.71 16.10
CA SER A 94 10.04 2.76 17.21
C SER A 94 8.60 2.50 16.74
N GLY A 95 8.40 2.07 15.49
CA GLY A 95 7.13 1.80 14.88
C GLY A 95 7.05 0.38 14.31
N SER A 96 5.84 -0.01 13.95
CA SER A 96 5.56 -1.27 13.28
C SER A 96 4.25 -1.11 12.50
N ILE A 97 3.95 -2.06 11.63
CA ILE A 97 2.63 -2.10 10.98
C ILE A 97 1.52 -2.27 12.01
N ALA A 98 1.76 -2.98 13.11
CA ALA A 98 0.83 -3.07 14.23
C ALA A 98 0.54 -1.68 14.86
N ALA A 99 1.59 -0.88 15.09
CA ALA A 99 1.42 0.50 15.59
C ALA A 99 0.65 1.39 14.60
N LEU A 100 0.85 1.20 13.29
CA LEU A 100 0.07 1.89 12.27
C LEU A 100 -1.40 1.46 12.31
N ALA A 101 -1.69 0.16 12.46
CA ALA A 101 -3.03 -0.36 12.60
C ALA A 101 -3.74 0.21 13.84
N ASP A 102 -3.04 0.28 14.98
CA ASP A 102 -3.58 0.88 16.21
C ASP A 102 -3.92 2.36 16.03
N VAL A 103 -3.05 3.14 15.39
CA VAL A 103 -3.30 4.56 15.09
C VAL A 103 -4.51 4.73 14.17
N ILE A 104 -4.65 3.88 13.15
CA ILE A 104 -5.81 3.91 12.25
C ILE A 104 -7.09 3.58 13.01
N TYR A 105 -7.05 2.58 13.90
CA TYR A 105 -8.20 2.23 14.72
C TYR A 105 -8.58 3.35 15.70
N ASP A 106 -7.60 3.90 16.42
CA ASP A 106 -7.83 4.97 17.39
C ASP A 106 -8.42 6.23 16.76
N GLN A 107 -7.94 6.59 15.56
CA GLN A 107 -8.33 7.84 14.91
C GLN A 107 -9.60 7.72 14.05
N TYR A 108 -9.79 6.59 13.38
CA TYR A 108 -10.85 6.40 12.38
C TYR A 108 -11.86 5.33 12.77
N HIS A 109 -11.62 4.56 13.83
CA HIS A 109 -12.43 3.40 14.25
C HIS A 109 -12.55 2.34 13.13
N LEU A 110 -11.50 2.20 12.32
CA LEU A 110 -11.41 1.20 11.28
C LEU A 110 -10.67 -0.03 11.83
N PRO A 111 -11.37 -1.13 12.12
CA PRO A 111 -10.74 -2.33 12.63
C PRO A 111 -9.86 -2.99 11.57
N ILE A 112 -8.69 -3.48 11.95
CA ILE A 112 -7.75 -4.17 11.06
C ILE A 112 -7.50 -5.57 11.60
N ASP A 113 -7.77 -6.59 10.78
CA ASP A 113 -7.60 -7.99 11.15
C ASP A 113 -6.24 -8.52 10.72
N TYR A 114 -5.80 -8.13 9.52
CA TYR A 114 -4.55 -8.56 8.92
C TYR A 114 -3.87 -7.41 8.21
N TYR A 115 -2.59 -7.60 7.91
CA TYR A 115 -1.87 -6.66 7.06
C TYR A 115 -1.16 -7.36 5.91
N VAL A 116 -0.88 -6.58 4.86
CA VAL A 116 -0.01 -6.95 3.74
C VAL A 116 0.93 -5.77 3.49
N THR A 117 2.23 -6.02 3.48
CA THR A 117 3.22 -5.03 3.02
C THR A 117 3.77 -5.46 1.67
N ILE A 118 3.88 -4.52 0.74
CA ILE A 118 4.32 -4.73 -0.63
C ILE A 118 5.39 -3.68 -0.92
N ASP A 119 6.56 -4.10 -1.41
CA ASP A 119 7.53 -3.18 -1.97
C ASP A 119 7.30 -2.91 -3.47
N MET A 120 8.07 -2.00 -4.03
CA MET A 120 7.88 -1.63 -5.44
C MET A 120 8.31 -2.74 -6.40
N GLN A 121 9.29 -3.56 -6.00
CA GLN A 121 9.72 -4.69 -6.82
C GLN A 121 8.63 -5.76 -6.89
N ALA A 122 7.97 -6.05 -5.76
CA ALA A 122 6.83 -6.97 -5.74
C ALA A 122 5.68 -6.50 -6.63
N LEU A 123 5.42 -5.18 -6.65
CA LEU A 123 4.39 -4.62 -7.52
C LEU A 123 4.71 -4.84 -9.00
N VAL A 124 5.96 -4.58 -9.41
CA VAL A 124 6.43 -4.80 -10.79
C VAL A 124 6.28 -6.28 -11.17
N GLU A 125 6.83 -7.18 -10.35
CA GLU A 125 6.78 -8.62 -10.60
C GLU A 125 5.34 -9.17 -10.60
N MET A 126 4.50 -8.69 -9.70
CA MET A 126 3.10 -9.10 -9.66
C MET A 126 2.37 -8.71 -10.95
N VAL A 127 2.56 -7.49 -11.44
CA VAL A 127 1.93 -7.03 -12.68
C VAL A 127 2.43 -7.84 -13.88
N ASP A 128 3.73 -8.12 -13.95
CA ASP A 128 4.32 -8.92 -15.04
C ASP A 128 3.86 -10.37 -14.98
N ASN A 129 3.82 -11.00 -13.81
CA ASN A 129 3.31 -12.35 -13.62
C ASN A 129 1.80 -12.47 -13.95
N PHE A 130 1.04 -11.41 -13.74
CA PHE A 130 -0.36 -11.36 -14.17
C PHE A 130 -0.53 -11.17 -15.69
N GLY A 131 0.56 -11.04 -16.44
CA GLY A 131 0.54 -10.76 -17.89
C GLY A 131 0.10 -9.33 -18.21
N GLY A 132 0.35 -8.41 -17.30
CA GLY A 132 -0.09 -7.03 -17.39
C GLY A 132 -1.48 -6.78 -16.78
N ILE A 133 -1.76 -5.50 -16.55
CA ILE A 133 -3.06 -5.04 -16.06
C ILE A 133 -3.64 -3.95 -16.94
N GLU A 134 -4.92 -4.00 -17.23
CA GLU A 134 -5.63 -2.95 -17.94
C GLU A 134 -6.02 -1.82 -16.98
N VAL A 135 -5.45 -0.63 -17.21
CA VAL A 135 -5.71 0.57 -16.42
C VAL A 135 -6.23 1.69 -17.28
N TYR A 136 -7.22 2.44 -16.80
CA TYR A 136 -7.64 3.67 -17.44
C TYR A 136 -6.71 4.82 -17.04
N ILE A 137 -6.05 5.42 -18.03
CA ILE A 137 -5.18 6.59 -17.85
C ILE A 137 -6.02 7.83 -18.14
N PRO A 138 -6.39 8.65 -17.14
CA PRO A 138 -7.33 9.76 -17.34
C PRO A 138 -6.74 10.94 -18.11
N ARG A 139 -5.42 11.05 -18.21
CA ARG A 139 -4.68 12.08 -18.94
C ARG A 139 -3.33 11.59 -19.39
N ASP A 140 -2.75 12.23 -20.38
CA ASP A 140 -1.38 11.94 -20.80
C ASP A 140 -0.40 12.21 -19.65
N MET A 141 0.57 11.33 -19.48
CA MET A 141 1.61 11.41 -18.46
C MET A 141 2.96 11.29 -19.13
N SER A 142 3.90 12.16 -18.77
CA SER A 142 5.27 12.12 -19.29
C SER A 142 6.23 12.68 -18.24
N TYR A 143 7.23 11.89 -17.85
CA TYR A 143 8.28 12.31 -16.93
C TYR A 143 9.46 11.34 -17.00
N GLY A 144 10.71 11.86 -16.95
CA GLY A 144 11.93 11.03 -16.88
C GLY A 144 12.14 10.09 -18.08
N GLY A 145 11.61 10.43 -19.24
CA GLY A 145 11.70 9.59 -20.46
C GLY A 145 10.56 8.56 -20.59
N SER A 146 9.75 8.35 -19.55
CA SER A 146 8.57 7.49 -19.59
C SER A 146 7.34 8.27 -20.03
N LYS A 147 6.44 7.61 -20.77
CA LYS A 147 5.21 8.21 -21.26
C LYS A 147 4.06 7.23 -21.28
N LEU A 148 2.89 7.66 -20.79
CA LEU A 148 1.62 6.96 -20.89
C LEU A 148 0.57 7.88 -21.49
N LEU A 149 -0.13 7.39 -22.52
CA LEU A 149 -1.20 8.16 -23.17
C LEU A 149 -2.55 7.87 -22.52
N LYS A 150 -3.39 8.87 -22.48
CA LYS A 150 -4.79 8.80 -22.04
C LYS A 150 -5.54 7.62 -22.67
N GLY A 151 -6.48 7.06 -21.92
CA GLY A 151 -7.34 5.95 -22.31
C GLY A 151 -6.97 4.65 -21.62
N TYR A 152 -7.65 3.57 -22.00
CA TYR A 152 -7.30 2.25 -21.48
C TYR A 152 -5.97 1.78 -22.04
N ARG A 153 -5.10 1.31 -21.16
CA ARG A 153 -3.75 0.79 -21.51
C ARG A 153 -3.50 -0.49 -20.72
N ASN A 154 -2.90 -1.45 -21.39
CA ASN A 154 -2.35 -2.60 -20.69
C ASN A 154 -0.95 -2.22 -20.22
N LEU A 155 -0.74 -2.19 -18.91
CA LEU A 155 0.52 -1.83 -18.27
C LEU A 155 1.28 -3.11 -17.92
N ASP A 156 2.54 -3.18 -18.28
CA ASP A 156 3.53 -4.08 -17.70
C ASP A 156 4.03 -3.55 -16.35
N GLY A 157 4.89 -4.29 -15.67
CA GLY A 157 5.40 -3.92 -14.35
C GLY A 157 6.07 -2.54 -14.34
N ALA A 158 6.94 -2.26 -15.31
CA ALA A 158 7.66 -0.97 -15.39
C ALA A 158 6.71 0.20 -15.64
N SER A 159 5.74 0.03 -16.53
CA SER A 159 4.71 1.04 -16.79
C SER A 159 3.78 1.25 -15.60
N ALA A 160 3.48 0.18 -14.86
CA ALA A 160 2.69 0.23 -13.63
C ALA A 160 3.44 0.98 -12.52
N GLU A 161 4.72 0.71 -12.32
CA GLU A 161 5.57 1.44 -11.40
C GLU A 161 5.58 2.94 -11.72
N PHE A 162 5.86 3.28 -12.99
CA PHE A 162 5.81 4.67 -13.44
C PHE A 162 4.46 5.31 -13.12
N PHE A 163 3.35 4.63 -13.41
CA PHE A 163 2.00 5.14 -13.19
C PHE A 163 1.72 5.44 -11.71
N VAL A 164 2.11 4.55 -10.79
CA VAL A 164 1.83 4.71 -9.36
C VAL A 164 2.77 5.67 -8.65
N ARG A 165 4.00 5.83 -9.14
CA ARG A 165 5.03 6.70 -8.53
C ARG A 165 5.03 8.12 -9.07
N CYS A 166 4.54 8.36 -10.28
CA CYS A 166 4.62 9.67 -10.93
C CYS A 166 3.92 10.75 -10.09
N ARG A 167 4.64 11.82 -9.80
CA ARG A 167 4.17 13.00 -9.04
C ARG A 167 4.35 14.30 -9.83
N HIS A 168 4.95 14.23 -11.01
CA HIS A 168 5.41 15.37 -11.79
C HIS A 168 4.87 15.32 -13.21
N GLY A 169 4.97 16.42 -13.90
CA GLY A 169 4.49 16.58 -15.28
C GLY A 169 3.15 17.31 -15.33
N ASP A 170 2.64 17.46 -16.54
CA ASP A 170 1.39 18.17 -16.79
C ASP A 170 0.22 17.52 -16.04
N GLY A 171 -0.51 18.33 -15.31
CA GLY A 171 -1.69 17.89 -14.58
C GLY A 171 -1.45 17.43 -13.13
N TYR A 172 -0.23 17.52 -12.59
CA TYR A 172 0.10 17.27 -11.20
C TYR A 172 0.23 18.58 -10.40
N ALA A 173 -0.79 19.44 -10.46
CA ALA A 173 -0.80 20.72 -9.75
C ALA A 173 -0.72 20.57 -8.21
N ASN A 174 -1.32 19.50 -7.68
CA ASN A 174 -1.32 19.15 -6.25
C ASN A 174 -0.56 17.84 -6.01
N SER A 175 0.49 17.59 -6.78
CA SER A 175 1.49 16.52 -6.60
C SER A 175 0.97 15.22 -5.94
N ASP A 176 0.85 15.19 -4.63
CA ASP A 176 0.46 14.00 -3.85
C ASP A 176 -1.03 13.63 -4.00
N ILE A 177 -1.94 14.62 -3.98
CA ILE A 177 -3.38 14.39 -4.15
C ILE A 177 -3.67 13.85 -5.55
N ASP A 178 -3.02 14.43 -6.55
CA ASP A 178 -3.18 13.98 -7.94
C ASP A 178 -2.66 12.56 -8.11
N ARG A 179 -1.52 12.21 -7.48
CA ARG A 179 -1.02 10.83 -7.45
C ARG A 179 -2.00 9.86 -6.82
N LEU A 180 -2.56 10.19 -5.65
CA LEU A 180 -3.56 9.36 -4.98
C LEU A 180 -4.79 9.11 -5.86
N ASN A 181 -5.27 10.15 -6.56
CA ASN A 181 -6.37 10.01 -7.50
C ASN A 181 -6.03 9.10 -8.68
N MET A 182 -4.79 9.16 -9.19
CA MET A 182 -4.31 8.27 -10.26
C MET A 182 -4.19 6.82 -9.78
N GLN A 183 -3.65 6.59 -8.60
CA GLN A 183 -3.51 5.24 -8.02
C GLN A 183 -4.84 4.48 -7.90
N ARG A 184 -5.96 5.17 -7.73
CA ARG A 184 -7.28 4.53 -7.68
C ARG A 184 -7.62 3.77 -8.97
N TYR A 185 -7.24 4.28 -10.13
CA TYR A 185 -7.41 3.57 -11.40
C TYR A 185 -6.53 2.32 -11.49
N PHE A 186 -5.32 2.39 -10.93
CA PHE A 186 -4.43 1.25 -10.83
C PHE A 186 -5.02 0.13 -9.98
N TYR A 187 -5.50 0.45 -8.78
CA TYR A 187 -6.13 -0.55 -7.90
C TYR A 187 -7.35 -1.19 -8.55
N ALA A 188 -8.19 -0.40 -9.22
CA ALA A 188 -9.34 -0.93 -9.94
C ALA A 188 -8.92 -1.93 -11.04
N GLY A 189 -7.88 -1.60 -11.81
CA GLY A 189 -7.30 -2.49 -12.83
C GLY A 189 -6.72 -3.77 -12.23
N LEU A 190 -5.95 -3.64 -11.16
CA LEU A 190 -5.33 -4.77 -10.46
C LEU A 190 -6.37 -5.76 -9.93
N PHE A 191 -7.38 -5.26 -9.22
CA PHE A 191 -8.46 -6.12 -8.70
C PHE A 191 -9.31 -6.74 -9.80
N LYS A 192 -9.59 -6.00 -10.87
CA LYS A 192 -10.28 -6.56 -12.06
C LYS A 192 -9.49 -7.72 -12.64
N ARG A 193 -8.17 -7.59 -12.76
CA ARG A 193 -7.29 -8.64 -13.28
C ARG A 193 -7.23 -9.84 -12.35
N ALA A 194 -7.01 -9.62 -11.06
CA ALA A 194 -6.99 -10.68 -10.05
C ALA A 194 -8.30 -11.49 -10.06
N ARG A 195 -9.43 -10.81 -10.09
CA ARG A 195 -10.75 -11.48 -10.18
C ARG A 195 -10.92 -12.32 -11.46
N ALA A 196 -10.37 -11.86 -12.58
CA ALA A 196 -10.45 -12.57 -13.86
C ALA A 196 -9.55 -13.81 -13.92
N MET A 197 -8.44 -13.84 -13.16
CA MET A 197 -7.54 -15.00 -13.11
C MET A 197 -8.14 -16.17 -12.33
N GLY A 198 -8.93 -15.88 -11.31
CA GLY A 198 -9.44 -16.89 -10.39
C GLY A 198 -8.45 -17.25 -9.30
N ILE A 199 -8.98 -17.83 -8.21
CA ILE A 199 -8.22 -18.08 -6.98
C ILE A 199 -7.06 -19.05 -7.17
N THR A 200 -7.24 -20.10 -8.00
CA THR A 200 -6.21 -21.11 -8.22
C THR A 200 -4.96 -20.52 -8.87
N ASP A 201 -5.14 -19.69 -9.88
CA ASP A 201 -4.01 -19.06 -10.58
C ASP A 201 -3.30 -18.05 -9.67
N ILE A 202 -4.06 -17.31 -8.87
CA ILE A 202 -3.49 -16.39 -7.87
C ILE A 202 -2.66 -17.21 -6.86
N LEU A 203 -3.21 -18.26 -6.26
CA LEU A 203 -2.51 -19.09 -5.29
C LEU A 203 -1.24 -19.76 -5.85
N ASN A 204 -1.24 -20.13 -7.13
CA ASN A 204 -0.07 -20.69 -7.79
C ASN A 204 1.05 -19.65 -8.01
N GLN A 205 0.70 -18.38 -8.17
CA GLN A 205 1.65 -17.30 -8.37
C GLN A 205 2.14 -16.68 -7.05
N LEU A 206 1.35 -16.75 -5.98
CA LEU A 206 1.71 -16.20 -4.68
C LEU A 206 3.09 -16.65 -4.18
N PRO A 207 3.49 -17.95 -4.23
CA PRO A 207 4.81 -18.37 -3.75
C PRO A 207 5.97 -17.74 -4.50
N LEU A 208 5.77 -17.33 -5.76
CA LEU A 208 6.79 -16.68 -6.59
C LEU A 208 6.95 -15.20 -6.19
N ILE A 209 5.86 -14.56 -5.78
CA ILE A 209 5.80 -13.13 -5.46
C ILE A 209 6.05 -12.90 -3.95
N PHE A 210 5.56 -13.82 -3.09
CA PHE A 210 5.61 -13.66 -1.63
C PHE A 210 6.98 -13.91 -1.00
N LYS A 211 7.93 -14.52 -1.72
CA LYS A 211 9.13 -15.06 -1.12
C LYS A 211 10.04 -14.00 -0.50
N ASP A 212 10.14 -12.84 -1.12
CA ASP A 212 11.11 -11.82 -0.72
C ASP A 212 10.52 -10.39 -0.56
N TYR A 213 9.33 -10.09 -1.10
CA TYR A 213 8.85 -8.72 -1.28
C TYR A 213 7.46 -8.43 -0.69
N ILE A 214 6.73 -9.48 -0.29
CA ILE A 214 5.42 -9.34 0.35
C ILE A 214 5.45 -10.01 1.72
N HIS A 215 5.09 -9.26 2.74
CA HIS A 215 4.94 -9.78 4.10
C HIS A 215 3.50 -9.64 4.56
N THR A 216 2.96 -10.69 5.17
CA THR A 216 1.62 -10.71 5.73
C THR A 216 1.55 -11.61 6.96
N ASP A 217 0.63 -11.32 7.86
CA ASP A 217 0.27 -12.17 8.99
C ASP A 217 -0.93 -13.10 8.69
N MET A 218 -1.44 -13.10 7.43
CA MET A 218 -2.47 -14.02 6.99
C MET A 218 -1.90 -15.41 6.69
N ASP A 219 -2.60 -16.44 7.11
CA ASP A 219 -2.34 -17.80 6.63
C ASP A 219 -2.99 -18.03 5.25
N ILE A 220 -2.50 -19.10 4.57
CA ILE A 220 -2.97 -19.46 3.22
C ILE A 220 -4.47 -19.77 3.21
N THR A 221 -5.00 -20.33 4.31
CA THR A 221 -6.42 -20.68 4.41
C THR A 221 -7.29 -19.43 4.45
N THR A 222 -6.83 -18.39 5.13
CA THR A 222 -7.50 -17.09 5.17
C THR A 222 -7.47 -16.42 3.80
N ILE A 223 -6.30 -16.44 3.12
CA ILE A 223 -6.17 -15.87 1.76
C ILE A 223 -7.14 -16.57 0.78
N ALA A 224 -7.28 -17.88 0.88
CA ALA A 224 -8.15 -18.66 -0.01
C ALA A 224 -9.65 -18.39 0.18
N LYS A 225 -10.06 -17.76 1.29
CA LYS A 225 -11.46 -17.39 1.56
C LYS A 225 -11.83 -15.99 1.06
N LEU A 226 -10.84 -15.16 0.72
CA LEU A 226 -11.03 -13.80 0.19
C LEU A 226 -11.32 -13.81 -1.31
#